data_fb4a97800e0eb7b707d3d84e17ba2646
#
_entry.id   fb4a97800e0eb7b707d3d84e17ba2646
#
_cell.length_a   1.000
_cell.length_b   1.000
_cell.length_c   1.000
_cell.angle_alpha   90.00
_cell.angle_beta   90.00
_cell.angle_gamma   90.00
#
_symmetry.space_group_name_H-M   'P 1'
#
loop_
_entity.id
_entity.type
_entity.pdbx_description
1 polymer ?
#
loop_
_entity_poly.entity_id
_entity_poly.type
_entity_poly.pdbx_seq_one_letter_code
_entity_poly.pdbx_strand_id
1 'polypeptide(L)'
;YGINHKEIIASRGNVDYALGGPIPSVDPGYEDLTGLYPYNVDKAKELMKEAGYTTDKPLRLTLTYANTYGTELGDQLKSQLAKIGIDLKINYVEFSTWLQDVHANGNYELSLVDHAESHDFYKWTTPEYYYHYDNRNVQALYAKALAATDEKESDEYLKQAAKTVSEDAPADWLFGYRVTVA
;
A
#
# COMPACT_ATOMS: atom_id res chain seq x y z
N TYR A 1 7.80 5.42 -6.60
CA TYR A 1 8.60 6.62 -6.96
C TYR A 1 7.74 7.87 -7.19
N GLY A 2 6.47 7.75 -7.56
CA GLY A 2 5.61 8.88 -7.95
C GLY A 2 4.82 9.51 -6.81
N ILE A 3 4.82 8.95 -5.63
CA ILE A 3 4.05 9.44 -4.48
C ILE A 3 4.99 10.03 -3.43
N ASN A 4 4.72 11.28 -3.06
CA ASN A 4 5.46 12.00 -2.02
C ASN A 4 4.80 11.77 -0.66
N HIS A 5 5.22 10.71 0.04
CA HIS A 5 4.69 10.34 1.35
C HIS A 5 4.91 11.43 2.41
N LYS A 6 6.06 12.11 2.36
CA LYS A 6 6.36 13.20 3.31
C LYS A 6 5.38 14.36 3.18
N GLU A 7 5.00 14.71 1.95
CA GLU A 7 4.01 15.75 1.70
C GLU A 7 2.63 15.37 2.24
N ILE A 8 2.22 14.10 2.02
CA ILE A 8 0.96 13.59 2.54
C ILE A 8 0.94 13.63 4.07
N ILE A 9 1.99 13.12 4.73
CA ILE A 9 2.12 13.11 6.18
C ILE A 9 2.13 14.55 6.73
N ALA A 10 2.85 15.46 6.07
CA ALA A 10 2.91 16.87 6.47
C ALA A 10 1.54 17.55 6.41
N SER A 11 0.76 17.28 5.36
CA SER A 11 -0.61 17.83 5.23
C SER A 11 -1.56 17.35 6.33
N ARG A 12 -1.23 16.25 6.97
CA ARG A 12 -1.95 15.65 8.10
C ARG A 12 -1.40 16.08 9.47
N GLY A 13 -0.56 17.11 9.51
CA GLY A 13 -0.01 17.68 10.74
C GLY A 13 1.23 16.94 11.28
N ASN A 14 1.88 16.10 10.49
CA ASN A 14 3.08 15.33 10.87
C ASN A 14 2.88 14.40 12.09
N VAL A 15 1.65 13.96 12.34
CA VAL A 15 1.34 13.05 13.45
C VAL A 15 1.52 11.57 13.07
N ASP A 16 1.31 11.26 11.80
CA ASP A 16 1.47 9.91 11.27
C ASP A 16 2.96 9.59 11.02
N TYR A 17 3.27 8.32 10.79
CA TYR A 17 4.65 7.88 10.52
C TYR A 17 4.77 7.24 9.13
N ALA A 18 5.96 7.31 8.56
CA ALA A 18 6.26 6.66 7.29
C ALA A 18 6.25 5.14 7.43
N LEU A 19 5.65 4.47 6.45
CA LEU A 19 5.54 3.02 6.41
C LEU A 19 5.92 2.54 5.01
N GLY A 20 6.86 1.61 4.92
CA GLY A 20 7.40 1.12 3.64
C GLY A 20 7.00 -0.30 3.30
N GLY A 21 6.16 -0.94 4.11
CA GLY A 21 5.77 -2.33 3.94
C GLY A 21 4.54 -2.72 4.72
N PRO A 22 4.13 -3.99 4.59
CA PRO A 22 2.86 -4.48 5.14
C PRO A 22 2.85 -4.71 6.64
N ILE A 23 4.00 -4.65 7.32
CA ILE A 23 4.08 -4.87 8.76
C ILE A 23 4.31 -3.52 9.44
N PRO A 24 3.42 -3.09 10.34
CA PRO A 24 3.58 -1.84 11.08
C PRO A 24 4.69 -1.93 12.13
N SER A 25 5.19 -0.77 12.58
CA SER A 25 6.36 -0.68 13.46
C SER A 25 6.18 -1.34 14.83
N VAL A 26 4.95 -1.63 15.22
CA VAL A 26 4.62 -2.25 16.51
C VAL A 26 4.53 -3.78 16.46
N ASP A 27 4.53 -4.35 15.26
CA ASP A 27 4.35 -5.79 15.07
C ASP A 27 5.68 -6.51 14.83
N PRO A 28 5.77 -7.82 15.19
CA PRO A 28 6.90 -8.66 14.81
C PRO A 28 7.13 -8.70 13.31
N GLY A 29 8.39 -8.77 12.89
CA GLY A 29 8.75 -8.76 11.48
C GLY A 29 8.86 -7.37 10.85
N TYR A 30 8.69 -6.31 11.64
CA TYR A 30 8.88 -4.95 11.13
C TYR A 30 10.34 -4.70 10.74
N GLU A 31 10.49 -4.09 9.57
CA GLU A 31 11.74 -3.55 9.07
C GLU A 31 11.44 -2.21 8.37
N ASP A 32 12.33 -1.24 8.48
CA ASP A 32 12.19 0.02 7.74
C ASP A 32 12.48 -0.22 6.26
N LEU A 33 11.42 -0.27 5.45
CA LEU A 33 11.47 -0.47 4.00
C LEU A 33 11.19 0.82 3.22
N THR A 34 11.15 1.97 3.88
CA THR A 34 10.82 3.27 3.26
C THR A 34 11.81 3.70 2.17
N GLY A 35 13.00 3.14 2.17
CA GLY A 35 14.04 3.43 1.18
C GLY A 35 14.00 2.59 -0.10
N LEU A 36 13.10 1.61 -0.23
CA LEU A 36 13.05 0.74 -1.42
C LEU A 36 12.66 1.50 -2.70
N TYR A 37 11.66 2.35 -2.61
CA TYR A 37 11.15 3.15 -3.73
C TYR A 37 11.04 4.61 -3.31
N PRO A 38 12.18 5.33 -3.16
CA PRO A 38 12.15 6.71 -2.72
C PRO A 38 11.46 7.61 -3.74
N TYR A 39 10.82 8.68 -3.26
CA TYR A 39 10.19 9.66 -4.13
C TYR A 39 11.18 10.20 -5.17
N ASN A 40 10.87 9.97 -6.44
CA ASN A 40 11.71 10.37 -7.57
C ASN A 40 10.82 10.46 -8.82
N VAL A 41 10.36 11.67 -9.12
CA VAL A 41 9.46 11.93 -10.25
C VAL A 41 10.10 11.56 -11.58
N ASP A 42 11.38 11.85 -11.78
CA ASP A 42 12.07 11.54 -13.04
C ASP A 42 12.16 10.03 -13.26
N LYS A 43 12.46 9.28 -12.20
CA LYS A 43 12.48 7.81 -12.26
C LYS A 43 11.09 7.24 -12.54
N ALA A 44 10.06 7.79 -11.91
CA ALA A 44 8.68 7.38 -12.15
C ALA A 44 8.26 7.65 -13.61
N LYS A 45 8.59 8.82 -14.15
CA LYS A 45 8.32 9.16 -15.56
C LYS A 45 9.04 8.23 -16.53
N GLU A 46 10.29 7.90 -16.24
CA GLU A 46 11.08 6.95 -17.04
C GLU A 46 10.41 5.58 -17.12
N LEU A 47 10.01 5.04 -15.97
CA LEU A 47 9.32 3.75 -15.87
C LEU A 47 7.96 3.77 -16.57
N MET A 48 7.21 4.86 -16.42
CA MET A 48 5.93 5.02 -17.12
C MET A 48 6.13 5.05 -18.64
N LYS A 49 7.16 5.74 -19.12
CA LYS A 49 7.52 5.78 -20.54
C LYS A 49 7.88 4.39 -21.08
N GLU A 50 8.65 3.61 -20.34
CA GLU A 50 8.96 2.23 -20.67
C GLU A 50 7.69 1.37 -20.79
N ALA A 51 6.69 1.65 -19.95
CA ALA A 51 5.39 0.98 -19.99
C ALA A 51 4.46 1.50 -21.11
N GLY A 52 4.84 2.57 -21.82
CA GLY A 52 4.08 3.14 -22.93
C GLY A 52 3.20 4.33 -22.58
N TYR A 53 3.42 4.96 -21.42
CA TYR A 53 2.61 6.09 -20.94
C TYR A 53 3.46 7.32 -20.67
N THR A 54 2.89 8.49 -20.99
CA THR A 54 3.49 9.81 -20.74
C THR A 54 2.41 10.76 -20.23
N THR A 55 2.79 11.99 -19.84
CA THR A 55 1.82 13.02 -19.47
C THR A 55 0.88 13.41 -20.61
N ASP A 56 1.33 13.31 -21.87
CA ASP A 56 0.51 13.57 -23.06
C ASP A 56 -0.35 12.37 -23.47
N LYS A 57 0.04 11.17 -23.05
CA LYS A 57 -0.67 9.92 -23.27
C LYS A 57 -0.77 9.14 -21.96
N PRO A 58 -1.59 9.60 -21.01
CA PRO A 58 -1.60 9.05 -19.66
C PRO A 58 -2.28 7.68 -19.57
N LEU A 59 -1.87 6.91 -18.56
CA LEU A 59 -2.61 5.76 -18.08
C LEU A 59 -3.80 6.26 -17.26
N ARG A 60 -5.01 5.85 -17.64
CA ARG A 60 -6.23 6.20 -16.92
C ARG A 60 -6.62 5.11 -15.96
N LEU A 61 -6.71 5.45 -14.68
CA LEU A 61 -7.10 4.54 -13.60
C LEU A 61 -8.18 5.17 -12.73
N THR A 62 -8.98 4.32 -12.11
CA THR A 62 -9.99 4.73 -11.12
C THR A 62 -9.55 4.27 -9.73
N LEU A 63 -9.51 5.20 -8.79
CA LEU A 63 -9.32 4.94 -7.37
C LEU A 63 -10.68 4.96 -6.68
N THR A 64 -11.11 3.81 -6.16
CA THR A 64 -12.36 3.67 -5.41
C THR A 64 -12.06 3.56 -3.93
N TYR A 65 -12.57 4.47 -3.11
CA TYR A 65 -12.43 4.37 -1.66
C TYR A 65 -13.60 5.00 -0.91
N ALA A 66 -13.74 4.63 0.36
CA ALA A 66 -14.84 5.08 1.19
C ALA A 66 -14.72 6.58 1.52
N ASN A 67 -15.84 7.29 1.44
CA ASN A 67 -15.91 8.72 1.71
C ASN A 67 -15.56 9.11 3.15
N THR A 68 -15.56 8.14 4.07
CA THR A 68 -15.13 8.33 5.48
C THR A 68 -13.69 8.82 5.63
N TYR A 69 -12.83 8.57 4.63
CA TYR A 69 -11.44 9.03 4.64
C TYR A 69 -11.25 10.45 4.11
N GLY A 70 -12.33 11.10 3.64
CA GLY A 70 -12.31 12.45 3.10
C GLY A 70 -11.75 12.53 1.68
N THR A 71 -11.93 13.70 1.06
CA THR A 71 -11.55 13.92 -0.35
C THR A 71 -10.10 14.34 -0.53
N GLU A 72 -9.47 14.90 0.50
CA GLU A 72 -8.12 15.48 0.41
C GLU A 72 -7.07 14.48 -0.01
N LEU A 73 -7.12 13.27 0.52
CA LEU A 73 -6.14 12.23 0.23
C LEU A 73 -6.21 11.80 -1.25
N GLY A 74 -7.41 11.58 -1.77
CA GLY A 74 -7.63 11.28 -3.18
C GLY A 74 -7.16 12.41 -4.09
N ASP A 75 -7.43 13.65 -3.74
CA ASP A 75 -7.01 14.84 -4.50
C ASP A 75 -5.48 14.96 -4.54
N GLN A 76 -4.80 14.71 -3.41
CA GLN A 76 -3.34 14.69 -3.36
C GLN A 76 -2.75 13.60 -4.26
N LEU A 77 -3.27 12.39 -4.19
CA LEU A 77 -2.83 11.28 -5.04
C LEU A 77 -3.06 11.59 -6.51
N LYS A 78 -4.22 12.12 -6.86
CA LYS A 78 -4.53 12.53 -8.23
C LYS A 78 -3.53 13.56 -8.75
N SER A 79 -3.23 14.58 -7.96
CA SER A 79 -2.27 15.64 -8.32
C SER A 79 -0.85 15.10 -8.50
N GLN A 80 -0.39 14.27 -7.57
CA GLN A 80 0.96 13.69 -7.62
C GLN A 80 1.12 12.72 -8.80
N LEU A 81 0.15 11.85 -9.03
CA LEU A 81 0.19 10.85 -10.10
C LEU A 81 0.03 11.47 -11.49
N ALA A 82 -0.66 12.60 -11.60
CA ALA A 82 -0.75 13.34 -12.87
C ALA A 82 0.62 13.77 -13.40
N LYS A 83 1.56 14.09 -12.51
CA LYS A 83 2.93 14.49 -12.88
C LYS A 83 3.72 13.38 -13.57
N ILE A 84 3.36 12.13 -13.35
CA ILE A 84 4.08 10.97 -13.89
C ILE A 84 3.34 10.24 -15.01
N GLY A 85 2.23 10.80 -15.48
CA GLY A 85 1.48 10.21 -16.60
C GLY A 85 0.36 9.28 -16.19
N ILE A 86 -0.18 9.43 -14.97
CA ILE A 86 -1.39 8.72 -14.53
C ILE A 86 -2.53 9.72 -14.35
N ASP A 87 -3.59 9.54 -15.12
CA ASP A 87 -4.84 10.29 -14.99
C ASP A 87 -5.78 9.51 -14.06
N LEU A 88 -5.85 9.94 -12.80
CA LEU A 88 -6.59 9.26 -11.76
C LEU A 88 -8.01 9.83 -11.63
N LYS A 89 -9.01 8.99 -11.83
CA LYS A 89 -10.40 9.30 -11.49
C LYS A 89 -10.66 8.83 -10.06
N ILE A 90 -11.27 9.70 -9.25
CA ILE A 90 -11.64 9.35 -7.88
C ILE A 90 -13.12 8.96 -7.83
N ASN A 91 -13.40 7.79 -7.28
CA ASN A 91 -14.74 7.29 -7.04
C ASN A 91 -14.97 7.15 -5.54
N TYR A 92 -15.63 8.16 -4.94
CA TYR A 92 -16.00 8.15 -3.51
C TYR A 92 -17.29 7.37 -3.33
N VAL A 93 -17.28 6.39 -2.43
CA VAL A 93 -18.44 5.55 -2.16
C VAL A 93 -18.72 5.51 -0.65
N GLU A 94 -19.94 5.14 -0.29
CA GLU A 94 -20.28 4.83 1.09
C GLU A 94 -19.49 3.59 1.55
N PHE A 95 -19.17 3.50 2.84
CA PHE A 95 -18.36 2.39 3.35
C PHE A 95 -19.00 1.02 3.10
N SER A 96 -20.34 0.93 3.21
CA SER A 96 -21.06 -0.31 2.88
C SER A 96 -20.92 -0.71 1.42
N THR A 97 -20.93 0.25 0.51
CA THR A 97 -20.69 0.02 -0.91
C THR A 97 -19.25 -0.45 -1.15
N TRP A 98 -18.29 0.15 -0.47
CA TRP A 98 -16.90 -0.28 -0.53
C TRP A 98 -16.73 -1.73 -0.08
N LEU A 99 -17.36 -2.11 1.04
CA LEU A 99 -17.33 -3.48 1.55
C LEU A 99 -17.86 -4.49 0.52
N GLN A 100 -18.91 -4.14 -0.19
CA GLN A 100 -19.50 -5.01 -1.18
C GLN A 100 -18.69 -5.05 -2.47
N ASP A 101 -18.41 -3.90 -3.06
CA ASP A 101 -17.81 -3.81 -4.39
C ASP A 101 -16.32 -4.13 -4.37
N VAL A 102 -15.58 -3.59 -3.42
CA VAL A 102 -14.12 -3.76 -3.34
C VAL A 102 -13.76 -5.01 -2.54
N HIS A 103 -14.17 -5.06 -1.28
CA HIS A 103 -13.74 -6.11 -0.37
C HIS A 103 -14.35 -7.48 -0.73
N ALA A 104 -15.66 -7.55 -0.96
CA ALA A 104 -16.33 -8.82 -1.25
C ALA A 104 -16.18 -9.24 -2.72
N ASN A 105 -16.34 -8.32 -3.66
CA ASN A 105 -16.41 -8.64 -5.09
C ASN A 105 -15.11 -8.36 -5.86
N GLY A 106 -14.13 -7.67 -5.27
CA GLY A 106 -12.87 -7.33 -5.94
C GLY A 106 -13.05 -6.43 -7.17
N ASN A 107 -14.15 -5.69 -7.24
CA ASN A 107 -14.49 -4.84 -8.39
C ASN A 107 -13.87 -3.45 -8.22
N TYR A 108 -12.58 -3.33 -8.52
CA TYR A 108 -11.85 -2.07 -8.45
C TYR A 108 -10.55 -2.16 -9.25
N GLU A 109 -10.02 -1.02 -9.67
CA GLU A 109 -8.67 -0.93 -10.23
C GLU A 109 -7.65 -0.59 -9.14
N LEU A 110 -7.88 0.53 -8.45
CA LEU A 110 -7.13 0.94 -7.26
C LEU A 110 -8.11 1.21 -6.13
N SER A 111 -7.69 0.93 -4.91
CA SER A 111 -8.44 1.26 -3.70
C SER A 111 -7.53 1.76 -2.60
N LEU A 112 -8.11 2.45 -1.63
CA LEU A 112 -7.45 2.98 -0.46
C LEU A 112 -8.29 2.63 0.76
N VAL A 113 -7.64 2.12 1.80
CA VAL A 113 -8.30 1.74 3.04
C VAL A 113 -7.30 1.74 4.20
N ASP A 114 -7.77 1.96 5.40
CA ASP A 114 -7.04 1.75 6.63
C ASP A 114 -7.18 0.30 7.10
N HIS A 115 -6.06 -0.33 7.38
CA HIS A 115 -6.01 -1.68 7.97
C HIS A 115 -5.67 -1.56 9.45
N ALA A 116 -6.68 -1.76 10.29
CA ALA A 116 -6.57 -1.62 11.74
C ALA A 116 -6.33 -2.95 12.49
N GLU A 117 -6.38 -4.07 11.81
CA GLU A 117 -6.18 -5.39 12.40
C GLU A 117 -4.69 -5.65 12.67
N SER A 118 -4.37 -6.03 13.90
CA SER A 118 -3.02 -6.43 14.29
C SER A 118 -2.66 -7.79 13.68
N HIS A 119 -1.38 -7.98 13.37
CA HIS A 119 -0.85 -9.25 12.83
C HIS A 119 -1.60 -9.75 11.58
N ASP A 120 -1.93 -8.86 10.67
CA ASP A 120 -2.74 -9.15 9.49
C ASP A 120 -1.91 -9.58 8.26
N PHE A 121 -0.63 -9.85 8.42
CA PHE A 121 0.26 -10.23 7.31
C PHE A 121 -0.26 -11.45 6.55
N TYR A 122 -1.00 -12.37 7.18
CA TYR A 122 -1.56 -13.55 6.54
C TYR A 122 -2.41 -13.24 5.30
N LYS A 123 -2.97 -12.04 5.22
CA LYS A 123 -3.76 -11.57 4.07
C LYS A 123 -2.95 -11.52 2.78
N TRP A 124 -1.66 -11.26 2.88
CA TRP A 124 -0.72 -11.30 1.75
C TRP A 124 -0.34 -12.72 1.33
N THR A 125 -0.70 -13.72 2.13
CA THR A 125 -0.47 -15.15 1.84
C THR A 125 -1.75 -15.90 1.44
N THR A 126 -2.87 -15.18 1.30
CA THR A 126 -4.19 -15.72 0.99
C THR A 126 -4.65 -15.14 -0.36
N PRO A 127 -4.42 -15.85 -1.48
CA PRO A 127 -4.74 -15.32 -2.82
C PRO A 127 -6.22 -14.98 -3.04
N GLU A 128 -7.12 -15.59 -2.28
CA GLU A 128 -8.57 -15.35 -2.33
C GLU A 128 -8.98 -14.02 -1.65
N TYR A 129 -8.11 -13.46 -0.81
CA TYR A 129 -8.39 -12.16 -0.19
C TYR A 129 -8.41 -11.06 -1.26
N TYR A 130 -9.14 -9.99 -1.04
CA TYR A 130 -9.40 -9.00 -2.08
C TYR A 130 -8.17 -8.30 -2.66
N TYR A 131 -7.00 -8.46 -2.06
CA TYR A 131 -5.72 -8.01 -2.66
C TYR A 131 -5.35 -8.81 -3.90
N HIS A 132 -5.82 -10.05 -4.04
CA HIS A 132 -5.47 -10.99 -5.11
C HIS A 132 -3.96 -11.15 -5.31
N TYR A 133 -3.21 -11.09 -4.20
CA TYR A 133 -1.76 -11.26 -4.22
C TYR A 133 -1.41 -12.73 -4.07
N ASP A 134 -0.70 -13.27 -5.03
CA ASP A 134 -0.30 -14.68 -5.04
C ASP A 134 1.20 -14.81 -5.33
N ASN A 135 1.98 -14.92 -4.28
CA ASN A 135 3.42 -15.18 -4.36
C ASN A 135 3.78 -16.38 -3.48
N ARG A 136 4.10 -17.50 -4.13
CA ARG A 136 4.40 -18.75 -3.44
C ARG A 136 5.62 -18.68 -2.53
N ASN A 137 6.60 -17.85 -2.87
CA ASN A 137 7.77 -17.63 -2.03
C ASN A 137 7.40 -16.91 -0.73
N VAL A 138 6.55 -15.91 -0.80
CA VAL A 138 6.00 -15.22 0.38
C VAL A 138 5.20 -16.19 1.24
N GLN A 139 4.35 -17.01 0.65
CA GLN A 139 3.57 -18.03 1.33
C GLN A 139 4.48 -19.03 2.06
N ALA A 140 5.54 -19.49 1.41
CA ALA A 140 6.50 -20.42 2.00
C ALA A 140 7.29 -19.79 3.17
N LEU A 141 7.72 -18.53 3.03
CA LEU A 141 8.40 -17.79 4.10
C LEU A 141 7.48 -17.60 5.32
N TYR A 142 6.22 -17.26 5.08
CA TYR A 142 5.24 -17.13 6.16
C TYR A 142 5.00 -18.45 6.87
N ALA A 143 4.86 -19.55 6.13
CA ALA A 143 4.72 -20.88 6.72
C ALA A 143 5.92 -21.25 7.60
N LYS A 144 7.14 -20.90 7.19
CA LYS A 144 8.35 -21.08 8.00
C LYS A 144 8.33 -20.22 9.26
N ALA A 145 7.85 -18.98 9.17
CA ALA A 145 7.69 -18.10 10.33
C ALA A 145 6.74 -18.72 11.38
N LEU A 146 5.61 -19.27 10.93
CA LEU A 146 4.63 -19.92 11.81
C LEU A 146 5.14 -21.23 12.42
N ALA A 147 5.99 -21.95 11.71
CA ALA A 147 6.57 -23.21 12.17
C ALA A 147 7.82 -23.04 13.07
N ALA A 148 8.39 -21.85 13.09
CA ALA A 148 9.60 -21.58 13.89
C ALA A 148 9.31 -21.72 15.38
N THR A 149 10.24 -22.34 16.10
CA THR A 149 10.15 -22.53 17.55
C THR A 149 10.83 -21.41 18.36
N ASP A 150 11.59 -20.57 17.67
CA ASP A 150 12.29 -19.42 18.21
C ASP A 150 11.71 -18.14 17.63
N GLU A 151 11.40 -17.16 18.47
CA GLU A 151 10.84 -15.87 18.08
C GLU A 151 11.76 -15.11 17.11
N LYS A 152 13.06 -15.20 17.31
CA LYS A 152 14.04 -14.54 16.44
C LYS A 152 14.02 -15.13 15.04
N GLU A 153 13.94 -16.43 14.92
CA GLU A 153 13.83 -17.12 13.63
C GLU A 153 12.52 -16.76 12.93
N SER A 154 11.41 -16.77 13.68
CA SER A 154 10.11 -16.34 13.17
C SER A 154 10.14 -14.92 12.63
N ASP A 155 10.72 -14.00 13.39
CA ASP A 155 10.86 -12.59 13.02
C ASP A 155 11.67 -12.41 11.72
N GLU A 156 12.77 -13.14 11.57
CA GLU A 156 13.58 -13.11 10.35
C GLU A 156 12.81 -13.58 9.10
N TYR A 157 12.03 -14.64 9.21
CA TYR A 157 11.18 -15.10 8.11
C TYR A 157 10.08 -14.09 7.77
N LEU A 158 9.47 -13.46 8.78
CA LEU A 158 8.47 -12.40 8.56
C LEU A 158 9.08 -11.19 7.86
N LYS A 159 10.29 -10.77 8.25
CA LYS A 159 11.02 -9.68 7.59
C LYS A 159 11.28 -9.98 6.12
N GLN A 160 11.75 -11.18 5.80
CA GLN A 160 12.00 -11.60 4.43
C GLN A 160 10.71 -11.61 3.62
N ALA A 161 9.62 -12.13 4.18
CA ALA A 161 8.32 -12.16 3.52
C ALA A 161 7.78 -10.75 3.25
N ALA A 162 7.81 -9.87 4.25
CA ALA A 162 7.35 -8.49 4.11
C ALA A 162 8.18 -7.70 3.09
N LYS A 163 9.50 -7.89 3.09
CA LYS A 163 10.38 -7.25 2.11
C LYS A 163 10.04 -7.69 0.69
N THR A 164 9.80 -8.98 0.48
CA THR A 164 9.40 -9.51 -0.83
C THR A 164 8.08 -8.91 -1.30
N VAL A 165 7.09 -8.78 -0.43
CA VAL A 165 5.82 -8.09 -0.75
C VAL A 165 6.08 -6.65 -1.15
N SER A 166 6.90 -5.93 -0.39
CA SER A 166 7.23 -4.52 -0.70
C SER A 166 7.96 -4.37 -2.03
N GLU A 167 8.88 -5.28 -2.35
CA GLU A 167 9.60 -5.30 -3.62
C GLU A 167 8.68 -5.58 -4.82
N ASP A 168 7.68 -6.44 -4.65
CA ASP A 168 6.65 -6.71 -5.67
C ASP A 168 5.70 -5.53 -5.86
N ALA A 169 5.61 -4.65 -4.90
CA ALA A 169 4.79 -3.43 -4.93
C ALA A 169 3.32 -3.64 -5.33
N PRO A 170 2.59 -4.60 -4.71
CA PRO A 170 1.15 -4.74 -4.95
C PRO A 170 0.33 -3.60 -4.33
N ALA A 171 0.94 -2.85 -3.43
CA ALA A 171 0.36 -1.70 -2.75
C ALA A 171 1.43 -0.64 -2.47
N ASP A 172 0.98 0.57 -2.20
CA ASP A 172 1.79 1.63 -1.63
C ASP A 172 1.29 1.92 -0.21
N TRP A 173 2.16 1.77 0.77
CA TRP A 173 1.86 2.06 2.17
C TRP A 173 2.05 3.55 2.41
N LEU A 174 0.95 4.30 2.37
CA LEU A 174 0.97 5.76 2.39
C LEU A 174 1.51 6.30 3.72
N PHE A 175 1.03 5.77 4.83
CA PHE A 175 1.48 6.12 6.19
C PHE A 175 0.88 5.16 7.21
N GLY A 176 1.47 5.13 8.42
CA GLY A 176 0.87 4.47 9.58
C GLY A 176 0.22 5.51 10.50
N TYR A 177 -0.99 5.23 10.98
CA TYR A 177 -1.68 6.09 11.93
C TYR A 177 -1.00 6.05 13.29
N ARG A 178 -0.87 7.22 13.91
CA ARG A 178 -0.64 7.29 15.35
C ARG A 178 -1.97 7.58 16.03
N VAL A 179 -2.46 6.59 16.76
CA VAL A 179 -3.65 6.77 17.59
C VAL A 179 -3.23 7.52 18.84
N THR A 180 -3.68 8.76 18.97
CA THR A 180 -3.58 9.52 20.23
C THR A 180 -4.78 9.17 21.09
N VAL A 181 -4.55 8.51 22.20
CA VAL A 181 -5.59 8.32 23.22
C VAL A 181 -5.62 9.60 24.07
N ALA A 182 -6.76 10.26 24.07
CA ALA A 182 -7.01 11.41 24.93
C ALA A 182 -7.31 10.93 26.36
#